data_3bec98d95fe994530b44079a0a14663d
#
_entry.id   3bec98d95fe994530b44079a0a14663d
#
_cell.length_a   1.000
_cell.length_b   1.000
_cell.length_c   1.000
_cell.angle_alpha   90.00
_cell.angle_beta   90.00
_cell.angle_gamma   90.00
#
_symmetry.space_group_name_H-M   'P 1'
#
loop_
_entity.id
_entity.type
_entity.pdbx_description
1 polymer ?
#
loop_
_entity_poly.entity_id
_entity_poly.type
_entity_poly.pdbx_seq_one_letter_code
_entity_poly.pdbx_strand_id
1 'polypeptide(L)'
;MIRRPPRSTPKPSSAASDVYKRQEINSKGKFNTDHHVKIHRPWGSYEILDEGAGFQVKRLTVRAGESLSLQVHKHRAEHWVVVKGTASVTKGENTLTLEENESTFISQGETHRLENKTDSNLEIIEVQSGSYLGEDDIVRIEDKYNRTDGPA
;
A
#
# COMPACT_ATOMS: atom_id res chain seq x y z
N MET A 1 -0.54 7.71 38.75
CA MET A 1 -0.51 7.75 38.39
C MET A 1 -0.34 7.74 37.87
N ILE A 2 -0.12 7.61 37.82
CA ILE A 2 0.08 7.59 37.13
C ILE A 2 0.27 7.09 36.42
N ARG A 3 0.44 6.92 36.35
CA ARG A 3 0.69 6.48 35.69
C ARG A 3 0.71 6.17 34.63
N ARG A 4 0.84 6.04 34.60
CA ARG A 4 0.96 5.69 33.67
C ARG A 4 0.88 5.38 32.79
N PRO A 5 0.97 5.30 33.22
CA PRO A 5 0.89 4.94 32.35
C PRO A 5 1.05 4.48 31.58
N PRO A 6 1.10 4.45 31.68
CA PRO A 6 1.21 4.01 30.89
C PRO A 6 1.29 3.66 30.00
N ARG A 7 1.43 3.76 29.71
CA ARG A 7 1.48 3.35 28.89
C ARG A 7 1.29 3.19 28.00
N SER A 8 1.53 3.07 28.48
CA SER A 8 1.20 2.78 27.78
C SER A 8 1.09 2.43 27.24
N THR A 9 0.88 2.38 27.43
CA THR A 9 0.61 1.91 27.07
C THR A 9 0.41 1.56 26.39
N PRO A 10 0.31 1.58 26.57
CA PRO A 10 -0.06 1.28 26.08
C PRO A 10 -0.32 0.89 25.46
N LYS A 11 -0.32 0.97 25.28
CA LYS A 11 -0.77 0.66 24.80
C LYS A 11 -1.09 0.54 24.08
N PRO A 12 -1.21 0.47 24.33
CA PRO A 12 -1.66 0.31 23.75
C PRO A 12 -2.13 0.32 23.09
N SER A 13 -2.11 0.44 22.75
CA SER A 13 -2.64 0.45 22.19
C SER A 13 -3.05 0.38 21.54
N SER A 14 -3.21 0.48 21.29
CA SER A 14 -3.63 0.32 20.85
C SER A 14 -3.62 -0.04 20.49
N ALA A 15 -3.41 -0.24 20.48
CA ALA A 15 -3.48 -0.64 20.29
C ALA A 15 -3.51 -1.13 20.54
N ALA A 16 -3.49 -1.14 20.98
CA ALA A 16 -3.58 -1.72 21.27
C ALA A 16 -4.21 -1.92 21.27
N SER A 17 -4.64 -1.38 21.18
CA SER A 17 -5.20 -1.81 21.16
C SER A 17 -5.64 -1.98 20.55
N ASP A 18 -5.33 -1.83 19.71
CA ASP A 18 -5.43 -2.37 19.07
C ASP A 18 -4.95 -3.10 18.97
N VAL A 19 -4.41 -3.14 19.08
CA VAL A 19 -3.89 -4.10 18.94
C VAL A 19 -4.01 -4.61 19.57
N TYR A 20 -4.53 -4.29 20.14
CA TYR A 20 -4.84 -5.06 20.61
C TYR A 20 -5.82 -5.34 20.40
N LYS A 21 -6.37 -4.99 19.97
CA LYS A 21 -7.10 -5.64 19.65
C LYS A 21 -6.97 -6.29 18.74
N ARG A 22 -6.40 -6.22 18.54
CA ARG A 22 -6.14 -7.09 17.87
C ARG A 22 -5.39 -7.94 18.47
N GLN A 23 -5.37 -8.20 19.12
CA GLN A 23 -5.01 -9.17 19.51
C GLN A 23 -5.53 -9.70 20.24
N GLU A 24 -6.15 -9.46 20.42
CA GLU A 24 -6.64 -10.23 20.92
C GLU A 24 -7.22 -10.90 20.42
N ILE A 25 -7.23 -10.86 19.83
CA ILE A 25 -7.59 -11.61 19.31
C ILE A 25 -7.03 -12.65 19.02
N ASN A 26 -6.52 -13.24 19.17
CA ASN A 26 -6.14 -14.34 18.87
C ASN A 26 -5.92 -15.24 19.80
N SER A 27 -6.18 -15.19 20.35
CA SER A 27 -6.34 -15.72 20.90
C SER A 27 -7.08 -15.73 21.05
N LYS A 28 -7.37 -15.22 21.01
CA LYS A 28 -7.67 -14.94 20.67
C LYS A 28 -7.45 -14.40 20.26
N GLY A 29 -7.10 -14.04 20.09
CA GLY A 29 -6.75 -13.51 19.61
C GLY A 29 -6.02 -13.35 19.21
N LYS A 30 -6.12 -14.03 19.25
CA LYS A 30 -4.96 -13.72 18.67
C LYS A 30 -5.20 -13.07 17.39
N PHE A 31 -4.82 -11.90 17.28
CA PHE A 31 -4.79 -11.32 15.98
C PHE A 31 -3.63 -11.93 15.27
N ASN A 32 -3.84 -12.29 14.07
CA ASN A 32 -2.88 -13.11 13.42
C ASN A 32 -2.56 -12.52 12.06
N THR A 33 -1.33 -12.08 11.89
CA THR A 33 -0.91 -11.51 10.64
C THR A 33 -0.92 -12.51 9.51
N ASP A 34 -0.95 -13.79 9.82
CA ASP A 34 -1.07 -14.80 8.77
C ASP A 34 -2.40 -14.72 8.07
N HIS A 35 -3.34 -13.97 8.60
CA HIS A 35 -4.65 -13.84 8.00
C HIS A 35 -4.77 -12.67 7.04
N HIS A 36 -3.68 -11.98 6.74
CA HIS A 36 -3.71 -10.97 5.70
C HIS A 36 -4.01 -11.64 4.37
N VAL A 37 -5.11 -11.24 3.74
CA VAL A 37 -5.51 -11.85 2.48
C VAL A 37 -4.70 -11.25 1.36
N LYS A 38 -4.12 -12.12 0.54
CA LYS A 38 -3.36 -11.69 -0.62
C LYS A 38 -4.31 -11.60 -1.81
N ILE A 39 -4.37 -10.43 -2.41
CA ILE A 39 -5.23 -10.19 -3.56
C ILE A 39 -4.35 -10.24 -4.80
N HIS A 40 -4.64 -11.15 -5.72
CA HIS A 40 -3.83 -11.33 -6.92
C HIS A 40 -4.29 -10.40 -8.04
N ARG A 41 -3.31 -9.88 -8.75
CA ARG A 41 -3.52 -8.97 -9.88
C ARG A 41 -2.61 -9.43 -11.02
N PRO A 42 -2.85 -8.96 -12.26
CA PRO A 42 -2.01 -9.39 -13.38
C PRO A 42 -0.53 -9.12 -13.18
N TRP A 43 -0.19 -8.07 -12.43
CA TRP A 43 1.20 -7.66 -12.22
C TRP A 43 1.83 -8.30 -10.97
N GLY A 44 1.06 -8.94 -10.11
CA GLY A 44 1.57 -9.49 -8.87
C GLY A 44 0.48 -9.64 -7.85
N SER A 45 0.65 -9.01 -6.70
CA SER A 45 -0.34 -9.12 -5.64
C SER A 45 -0.20 -7.97 -4.65
N TYR A 46 -1.23 -7.79 -3.83
CA TYR A 46 -1.12 -6.89 -2.69
C TYR A 46 -1.82 -7.49 -1.47
N GLU A 47 -1.43 -7.00 -0.31
CA GLU A 47 -2.04 -7.35 0.96
C GLU A 47 -2.37 -6.07 1.70
N ILE A 48 -3.53 -6.02 2.33
CA ILE A 48 -3.86 -4.90 3.22
C ILE A 48 -3.28 -5.26 4.58
N LEU A 49 -2.36 -4.45 5.08
CA LEU A 49 -1.67 -4.71 6.33
C LEU A 49 -2.34 -4.02 7.50
N ASP A 50 -2.94 -2.86 7.27
CA ASP A 50 -3.59 -2.09 8.31
C ASP A 50 -4.49 -1.06 7.65
N GLU A 51 -5.51 -0.62 8.38
CA GLU A 51 -6.38 0.43 7.88
C GLU A 51 -7.07 1.11 9.06
N GLY A 52 -7.39 2.36 8.85
CA GLY A 52 -8.05 3.16 9.87
C GLY A 52 -8.80 4.30 9.20
N ALA A 53 -9.24 5.25 10.01
CA ALA A 53 -9.96 6.40 9.48
C ALA A 53 -9.01 7.22 8.60
N GLY A 54 -9.32 7.27 7.31
CA GLY A 54 -8.56 8.10 6.38
C GLY A 54 -7.24 7.52 5.91
N PHE A 55 -6.93 6.25 6.22
CA PHE A 55 -5.68 5.66 5.72
C PHE A 55 -5.80 4.16 5.54
N GLN A 56 -4.92 3.63 4.69
CA GLN A 56 -4.79 2.19 4.48
C GLN A 56 -3.34 1.91 4.12
N VAL A 57 -2.79 0.82 4.67
CA VAL A 57 -1.41 0.40 4.42
C VAL A 57 -1.43 -0.91 3.68
N LYS A 58 -0.66 -0.99 2.59
CA LYS A 58 -0.59 -2.20 1.77
C LYS A 58 0.85 -2.60 1.52
N ARG A 59 1.06 -3.89 1.32
CA ARG A 59 2.29 -4.39 0.72
C ARG A 59 1.97 -4.80 -0.71
N LEU A 60 2.69 -4.23 -1.66
CA LEU A 60 2.57 -4.62 -3.07
C LEU A 60 3.77 -5.46 -3.45
N THR A 61 3.52 -6.54 -4.16
CA THR A 61 4.58 -7.38 -4.73
C THR A 61 4.39 -7.34 -6.24
N VAL A 62 5.38 -6.80 -6.95
CA VAL A 62 5.33 -6.68 -8.40
C VAL A 62 6.32 -7.66 -8.98
N ARG A 63 5.81 -8.61 -9.79
CA ARG A 63 6.68 -9.64 -10.36
C ARG A 63 7.67 -9.03 -11.33
N ALA A 64 8.78 -9.74 -11.53
CA ALA A 64 9.82 -9.33 -12.47
C ALA A 64 9.20 -8.99 -13.83
N GLY A 65 9.53 -7.82 -14.36
CA GLY A 65 9.10 -7.41 -15.68
C GLY A 65 7.67 -6.91 -15.77
N GLU A 66 6.93 -6.85 -14.66
CA GLU A 66 5.53 -6.43 -14.67
C GLU A 66 5.36 -5.00 -14.22
N SER A 67 4.20 -4.44 -14.50
CA SER A 67 3.93 -3.06 -14.16
C SER A 67 2.46 -2.86 -13.85
N LEU A 68 2.17 -1.90 -12.99
CA LEU A 68 0.82 -1.44 -12.78
C LEU A 68 0.43 -0.51 -13.94
N SER A 69 -0.84 -0.14 -13.98
CA SER A 69 -1.31 0.79 -15.02
C SER A 69 -0.76 2.20 -14.76
N LEU A 70 -0.72 3.00 -15.81
CA LEU A 70 -0.57 4.44 -15.66
C LEU A 70 -1.92 4.95 -15.23
N GLN A 71 -2.00 5.55 -14.06
CA GLN A 71 -3.29 5.77 -13.42
C GLN A 71 -3.31 7.05 -12.60
N VAL A 72 -4.52 7.42 -12.18
CA VAL A 72 -4.71 8.58 -11.32
C VAL A 72 -5.81 8.25 -10.32
N HIS A 73 -5.69 8.80 -9.10
CA HIS A 73 -6.70 8.67 -8.06
C HIS A 73 -7.23 10.04 -7.71
N LYS A 74 -8.54 10.17 -7.55
CA LYS A 74 -9.17 11.45 -7.31
C LYS A 74 -9.32 11.78 -5.85
N HIS A 75 -9.30 10.78 -4.97
CA HIS A 75 -9.69 10.97 -3.57
C HIS A 75 -8.59 10.60 -2.59
N ARG A 76 -7.42 10.17 -3.08
CA ARG A 76 -6.35 9.75 -2.18
C ARG A 76 -4.98 10.12 -2.71
N ALA A 77 -4.05 10.24 -1.77
CA ALA A 77 -2.63 10.35 -2.06
C ALA A 77 -1.96 9.05 -1.62
N GLU A 78 -0.73 8.81 -2.08
CA GLU A 78 -0.01 7.60 -1.75
C GLU A 78 1.44 7.91 -1.42
N HIS A 79 1.99 7.15 -0.47
CA HIS A 79 3.42 7.14 -0.19
C HIS A 79 3.93 5.74 -0.48
N TRP A 80 4.99 5.63 -1.23
CA TRP A 80 5.59 4.35 -1.59
C TRP A 80 7.00 4.27 -1.02
N VAL A 81 7.29 3.17 -0.32
CA VAL A 81 8.62 2.89 0.21
C VAL A 81 9.08 1.56 -0.37
N VAL A 82 10.23 1.54 -1.01
CA VAL A 82 10.77 0.30 -1.56
C VAL A 82 11.42 -0.47 -0.42
N VAL A 83 10.97 -1.69 -0.18
CA VAL A 83 11.55 -2.54 0.85
C VAL A 83 12.34 -3.68 0.28
N LYS A 84 12.16 -4.00 -1.01
CA LYS A 84 12.95 -5.04 -1.67
C LYS A 84 12.93 -4.80 -3.17
N GLY A 85 14.10 -4.80 -3.78
CA GLY A 85 14.21 -4.65 -5.23
C GLY A 85 14.38 -3.21 -5.66
N THR A 86 14.11 -2.95 -6.93
CA THR A 86 14.28 -1.64 -7.54
C THR A 86 13.02 -1.28 -8.28
N ALA A 87 12.48 -0.12 -8.00
CA ALA A 87 11.24 0.35 -8.61
C ALA A 87 11.53 1.41 -9.67
N SER A 88 10.80 1.35 -10.78
CA SER A 88 10.77 2.41 -11.75
C SER A 88 9.42 3.11 -11.58
N VAL A 89 9.44 4.39 -11.28
CA VAL A 89 8.23 5.14 -10.97
C VAL A 89 8.05 6.26 -11.98
N THR A 90 6.88 6.26 -12.63
CA THR A 90 6.46 7.39 -13.43
C THR A 90 5.61 8.27 -12.54
N LYS A 91 5.89 9.55 -12.51
CA LYS A 91 5.21 10.51 -11.65
C LYS A 91 5.04 11.79 -12.46
N GLY A 92 3.82 12.04 -12.90
CA GLY A 92 3.58 13.12 -13.85
C GLY A 92 4.34 12.83 -15.13
N GLU A 93 5.21 13.73 -15.52
CA GLU A 93 6.04 13.55 -16.72
C GLU A 93 7.46 13.10 -16.39
N ASN A 94 7.72 12.80 -15.14
CA ASN A 94 9.07 12.40 -14.70
C ASN A 94 9.11 10.92 -14.43
N THR A 95 10.29 10.34 -14.60
CA THR A 95 10.54 8.94 -14.25
C THR A 95 11.69 8.92 -13.28
N LEU A 96 11.53 8.18 -12.19
CA LEU A 96 12.60 8.03 -11.21
C LEU A 96 12.79 6.57 -10.88
N THR A 97 14.01 6.25 -10.44
CA THR A 97 14.36 4.91 -10.00
C THR A 97 14.54 4.97 -8.49
N LEU A 98 13.88 4.06 -7.79
CA LEU A 98 13.97 3.98 -6.33
C LEU A 98 14.60 2.67 -5.95
N GLU A 99 15.65 2.75 -5.14
CA GLU A 99 16.31 1.57 -4.57
C GLU A 99 15.73 1.29 -3.20
N GLU A 100 16.17 0.20 -2.58
CA GLU A 100 15.69 -0.17 -1.25
C GLU A 100 15.88 0.98 -0.28
N ASN A 101 14.88 1.21 0.55
CA ASN A 101 14.80 2.27 1.55
C ASN A 101 14.53 3.65 0.96
N GLU A 102 14.37 3.78 -0.34
CA GLU A 102 13.97 5.03 -0.95
C GLU A 102 12.46 5.09 -1.09
N SER A 103 11.92 6.30 -1.20
CA SER A 103 10.47 6.49 -1.17
C SER A 103 10.07 7.66 -2.04
N THR A 104 8.78 7.72 -2.36
CA THR A 104 8.23 8.84 -3.10
C THR A 104 6.79 9.09 -2.64
N PHE A 105 6.34 10.31 -2.83
CA PHE A 105 4.98 10.73 -2.54
C PHE A 105 4.24 10.97 -3.85
N ILE A 106 3.04 10.40 -3.96
CA ILE A 106 2.16 10.61 -5.11
C ILE A 106 0.99 11.45 -4.63
N SER A 107 0.86 12.65 -5.18
CA SER A 107 -0.21 13.56 -4.79
C SER A 107 -1.55 13.08 -5.33
N GLN A 108 -2.62 13.46 -4.65
CA GLN A 108 -3.96 13.26 -5.14
C GLN A 108 -4.07 13.91 -6.53
N GLY A 109 -4.59 13.19 -7.49
CA GLY A 109 -4.75 13.69 -8.86
C GLY A 109 -3.51 13.61 -9.73
N GLU A 110 -2.42 13.08 -9.21
CA GLU A 110 -1.18 12.98 -9.97
C GLU A 110 -1.12 11.68 -10.76
N THR A 111 -0.81 11.75 -12.05
CA THR A 111 -0.64 10.57 -12.89
C THR A 111 0.61 9.83 -12.47
N HIS A 112 0.50 8.51 -12.31
CA HIS A 112 1.64 7.73 -11.83
C HIS A 112 1.57 6.27 -12.27
N ARG A 113 2.72 5.61 -12.24
CA ARG A 113 2.84 4.19 -12.56
C ARG A 113 4.01 3.59 -11.79
N LEU A 114 3.81 2.40 -11.28
CA LEU A 114 4.87 1.61 -10.64
C LEU A 114 5.23 0.47 -11.58
N GLU A 115 6.53 0.32 -11.87
CA GLU A 115 7.02 -0.73 -12.76
C GLU A 115 8.20 -1.44 -12.13
N ASN A 116 8.30 -2.73 -12.40
CA ASN A 116 9.45 -3.53 -12.03
C ASN A 116 10.16 -3.94 -13.32
N LYS A 117 11.24 -3.25 -13.66
CA LYS A 117 11.99 -3.51 -14.88
C LYS A 117 13.14 -4.49 -14.66
N THR A 118 13.19 -5.13 -13.49
CA THR A 118 14.27 -6.04 -13.15
C THR A 118 13.80 -7.49 -13.31
N ASP A 119 14.70 -8.42 -13.03
CA ASP A 119 14.42 -9.86 -13.16
C ASP A 119 14.12 -10.51 -11.82
N SER A 120 13.87 -9.72 -10.77
CA SER A 120 13.47 -10.25 -9.48
C SER A 120 12.27 -9.46 -8.95
N ASN A 121 11.57 -10.00 -7.95
CA ASN A 121 10.37 -9.36 -7.44
C ASN A 121 10.68 -8.05 -6.71
N LEU A 122 9.75 -7.13 -6.81
CA LEU A 122 9.80 -5.83 -6.15
C LEU A 122 8.74 -5.82 -5.06
N GLU A 123 9.10 -5.35 -3.86
CA GLU A 123 8.13 -5.17 -2.78
C GLU A 123 8.12 -3.73 -2.33
N ILE A 124 6.91 -3.20 -2.22
CA ILE A 124 6.64 -1.80 -1.86
C ILE A 124 5.69 -1.80 -0.67
N ILE A 125 5.95 -0.93 0.29
CA ILE A 125 4.94 -0.61 1.30
C ILE A 125 4.28 0.68 0.84
N GLU A 126 2.96 0.64 0.73
CA GLU A 126 2.17 1.77 0.26
C GLU A 126 1.27 2.25 1.39
N VAL A 127 1.31 3.54 1.66
CA VAL A 127 0.36 4.16 2.58
C VAL A 127 -0.56 5.04 1.75
N GLN A 128 -1.84 4.72 1.77
CA GLN A 128 -2.87 5.52 1.11
C GLN A 128 -3.55 6.39 2.14
N SER A 129 -3.80 7.64 1.81
CA SER A 129 -4.51 8.54 2.71
C SER A 129 -5.48 9.40 1.91
N GLY A 130 -6.67 9.60 2.45
CA GLY A 130 -7.67 10.41 1.76
C GLY A 130 -9.07 10.18 2.29
N SER A 131 -10.02 10.85 1.65
CA SER A 131 -11.40 10.81 2.06
C SER A 131 -12.13 9.55 1.61
N TYR A 132 -11.60 8.89 0.60
CA TYR A 132 -12.20 7.66 0.07
C TYR A 132 -11.08 6.76 -0.43
N LEU A 133 -11.04 5.53 0.05
CA LEU A 133 -9.95 4.60 -0.23
C LEU A 133 -10.41 3.36 -1.00
N GLY A 134 -11.59 3.40 -1.61
CA GLY A 134 -12.11 2.27 -2.37
C GLY A 134 -11.24 1.98 -3.60
N GLU A 135 -11.20 0.70 -3.99
CA GLU A 135 -10.38 0.27 -5.13
C GLU A 135 -10.91 0.83 -6.46
N ASP A 136 -12.13 1.35 -6.48
CA ASP A 136 -12.69 1.94 -7.68
C ASP A 136 -12.30 3.41 -7.87
N ASP A 137 -11.54 3.99 -6.95
CA ASP A 137 -10.99 5.33 -7.13
C ASP A 137 -9.74 5.26 -8.00
N ILE A 138 -9.93 4.90 -9.25
CA ILE A 138 -8.83 4.73 -10.20
C ILE A 138 -9.30 5.03 -11.61
N VAL A 139 -8.53 5.84 -12.33
CA VAL A 139 -8.69 6.01 -13.76
C VAL A 139 -7.42 5.47 -14.39
N ARG A 140 -7.54 4.42 -15.16
CA ARG A 140 -6.40 3.82 -15.85
C ARG A 140 -6.24 4.47 -17.21
N ILE A 141 -5.08 5.05 -17.44
CA ILE A 141 -4.78 5.76 -18.67
C ILE A 141 -4.11 4.80 -19.66
N GLU A 142 -3.16 3.99 -19.19
CA GLU A 142 -2.50 2.95 -19.97
C GLU A 142 -2.37 1.72 -19.12
N ASP A 143 -2.65 0.57 -19.69
CA ASP A 143 -2.56 -0.68 -18.93
C ASP A 143 -2.20 -1.81 -19.90
N LYS A 144 -1.06 -2.45 -19.65
CA LYS A 144 -0.61 -3.51 -20.56
C LYS A 144 -1.52 -4.75 -20.50
N TYR A 145 -2.46 -4.79 -19.57
CA TYR A 145 -3.40 -5.91 -19.42
C TYR A 145 -4.79 -5.54 -19.92
N ASN A 146 -4.93 -4.38 -20.59
CA ASN A 146 -6.17 -3.95 -21.24
C ASN A 146 -7.34 -3.75 -20.29
N ARG A 147 -7.09 -3.13 -19.14
CA ARG A 147 -8.16 -2.83 -18.18
C ARG A 147 -8.64 -1.39 -18.25
N THR A 148 -8.29 -0.66 -19.34
CA THR A 148 -8.56 0.77 -19.41
C THR A 148 -10.01 1.11 -19.73
N ASP A 149 -10.79 0.15 -20.23
CA ASP A 149 -12.17 0.40 -20.60
C ASP A 149 -13.15 0.12 -19.47
N GLY A 150 -12.69 -0.23 -18.32
CA GLY A 150 -13.56 -0.46 -17.19
C GLY A 150 -13.97 0.86 -16.57
N PRO A 151 -14.89 0.82 -15.61
CA PRO A 151 -15.10 2.02 -14.85
C PRO A 151 -13.82 2.19 -14.17
N ALA A 152 -13.30 2.89 -14.32
CA ALA A 152 -11.99 2.99 -13.74
C ALA A 152 -12.11 3.02 -12.29
#